data_8a0d915a62bbbacb97f1a82c9c994238
#
_entry.id   8a0d915a62bbbacb97f1a82c9c994238
#
_cell.length_a   1.000
_cell.length_b   1.000
_cell.length_c   1.000
_cell.angle_alpha   90.00
_cell.angle_beta   90.00
_cell.angle_gamma   90.00
#
_symmetry.space_group_name_H-M   'P 1'
#
loop_
_entity.id
_entity.type
_entity.pdbx_description
1 polymer ?
#
loop_
_entity_poly.entity_id
_entity_poly.type
_entity_poly.pdbx_seq_one_letter_code
_entity_poly.pdbx_strand_id
1 'polypeptide(L)'
;TLAVTEDLLAPTENNISVTSINDEVSGKKIAVPDAGVATHAIVVCKGANGIELRLVELNQESCISTNQENIDESRGHFSLDFNKAKSQLIGEAGNGWELLQSILNQAAVLFSFEQIGGAQASLDMANNYAKERFAFGRAIGSYQAIKHKLADMTYQ
;
A
#
# COMPACT_ATOMS: atom_id res chain seq x y z
N THR A 1 -4.96 -7.70 5.41
CA THR A 1 -4.11 -6.97 4.45
C THR A 1 -4.24 -7.53 3.04
N LEU A 2 -3.62 -6.87 2.03
CA LEU A 2 -3.60 -7.28 0.62
C LEU A 2 -2.16 -7.56 0.18
N ALA A 3 -1.90 -8.78 -0.32
CA ALA A 3 -0.59 -9.27 -0.73
C ALA A 3 -0.56 -9.48 -2.26
N VAL A 4 0.02 -8.52 -2.99
CA VAL A 4 0.04 -8.50 -4.46
C VAL A 4 1.47 -8.69 -5.00
N THR A 5 2.42 -7.90 -4.51
CA THR A 5 3.77 -7.73 -5.06
C THR A 5 4.67 -8.94 -4.78
N GLU A 6 5.48 -9.35 -5.76
CA GLU A 6 6.41 -10.50 -5.67
C GLU A 6 7.86 -10.11 -5.92
N ASP A 7 8.09 -9.08 -6.72
CA ASP A 7 9.43 -8.58 -7.06
C ASP A 7 9.42 -7.03 -7.18
N LEU A 8 10.47 -6.45 -7.76
CA LEU A 8 10.60 -5.01 -7.97
C LEU A 8 9.78 -4.47 -9.15
N LEU A 9 9.16 -5.35 -9.94
CA LEU A 9 8.33 -4.96 -11.06
C LEU A 9 6.89 -4.73 -10.61
N ALA A 10 6.19 -3.85 -11.31
CA ALA A 10 4.77 -3.67 -11.07
C ALA A 10 4.03 -5.00 -11.34
N PRO A 11 3.12 -5.41 -10.43
CA PRO A 11 2.37 -6.64 -10.63
C PRO A 11 1.47 -6.54 -11.87
N THR A 12 1.51 -7.59 -12.67
CA THR A 12 0.65 -7.80 -13.84
C THR A 12 0.10 -9.22 -13.80
N GLU A 13 -0.98 -9.47 -14.52
CA GLU A 13 -1.56 -10.82 -14.60
C GLU A 13 -0.54 -11.89 -15.03
N ASN A 14 0.43 -11.50 -15.85
CA ASN A 14 1.42 -12.42 -16.42
C ASN A 14 2.62 -12.71 -15.50
N ASN A 15 2.93 -11.80 -14.54
CA ASN A 15 4.11 -11.95 -13.68
C ASN A 15 3.78 -12.43 -12.26
N ILE A 16 2.54 -12.81 -11.99
CA ILE A 16 2.16 -13.49 -10.73
C ILE A 16 2.69 -14.92 -10.77
N SER A 17 3.54 -15.29 -9.82
CA SER A 17 4.19 -16.59 -9.68
C SER A 17 3.72 -17.39 -8.46
N VAL A 18 3.21 -16.75 -7.42
CA VAL A 18 2.55 -17.42 -6.29
C VAL A 18 1.38 -18.25 -6.80
N THR A 19 1.30 -19.51 -6.40
CA THR A 19 0.32 -20.47 -6.93
C THR A 19 -0.71 -20.86 -5.89
N SER A 20 -1.91 -21.23 -6.37
CA SER A 20 -2.97 -21.86 -5.59
C SER A 20 -3.31 -23.24 -6.21
N ILE A 21 -3.16 -24.32 -5.41
CA ILE A 21 -3.47 -25.69 -5.79
C ILE A 21 -4.22 -26.35 -4.64
N ASN A 22 -5.42 -26.89 -4.89
CA ASN A 22 -6.22 -27.60 -3.89
C ASN A 22 -6.43 -26.78 -2.59
N ASP A 23 -6.78 -25.49 -2.74
CA ASP A 23 -6.96 -24.53 -1.64
C ASP A 23 -5.70 -24.27 -0.77
N GLU A 24 -4.52 -24.61 -1.28
CA GLU A 24 -3.24 -24.30 -0.68
C GLU A 24 -2.48 -23.28 -1.50
N VAL A 25 -1.96 -22.24 -0.84
CA VAL A 25 -1.13 -21.19 -1.45
C VAL A 25 0.35 -21.49 -1.21
N SER A 26 1.16 -21.36 -2.24
CA SER A 26 2.62 -21.53 -2.17
C SER A 26 3.34 -20.44 -2.94
N GLY A 27 4.43 -19.93 -2.35
CA GLY A 27 5.27 -18.87 -2.92
C GLY A 27 5.50 -17.71 -1.96
N LYS A 28 6.01 -16.60 -2.48
CA LYS A 28 6.41 -15.45 -1.67
C LYS A 28 5.79 -14.16 -2.16
N LYS A 29 5.30 -13.34 -1.24
CA LYS A 29 4.91 -11.95 -1.46
C LYS A 29 5.83 -11.01 -0.69
N ILE A 30 6.09 -9.84 -1.25
CA ILE A 30 6.91 -8.79 -0.64
C ILE A 30 6.14 -7.48 -0.54
N ALA A 31 6.66 -6.55 0.25
CA ALA A 31 6.06 -5.23 0.45
C ALA A 31 4.57 -5.30 0.87
N VAL A 32 4.22 -6.32 1.65
CA VAL A 32 2.84 -6.48 2.15
C VAL A 32 2.64 -5.54 3.32
N PRO A 33 1.73 -4.54 3.22
CA PRO A 33 1.53 -3.57 4.28
C PRO A 33 0.89 -4.23 5.51
N ASP A 34 1.36 -3.84 6.69
CA ASP A 34 0.77 -4.17 8.00
C ASP A 34 0.56 -5.66 8.29
N ALA A 35 1.28 -6.56 7.60
CA ALA A 35 1.10 -8.01 7.79
C ALA A 35 1.56 -8.50 9.17
N GLY A 36 2.35 -7.72 9.91
CA GLY A 36 2.76 -8.05 11.28
C GLY A 36 1.64 -7.91 12.33
N VAL A 37 0.57 -7.19 12.01
CA VAL A 37 -0.60 -6.99 12.89
C VAL A 37 -1.89 -7.55 12.27
N ALA A 38 -1.86 -7.90 10.99
CA ALA A 38 -3.00 -8.49 10.30
C ALA A 38 -3.17 -9.96 10.70
N THR A 39 -4.41 -10.38 10.87
CA THR A 39 -4.75 -11.79 11.10
C THR A 39 -4.92 -12.58 9.81
N HIS A 40 -5.27 -11.89 8.72
CA HIS A 40 -5.53 -12.49 7.41
C HIS A 40 -4.91 -11.63 6.29
N ALA A 41 -4.55 -12.29 5.20
CA ALA A 41 -4.16 -11.64 3.96
C ALA A 41 -5.03 -12.12 2.79
N ILE A 42 -5.42 -11.18 1.94
CA ILE A 42 -5.92 -11.50 0.60
C ILE A 42 -4.70 -11.62 -0.30
N VAL A 43 -4.45 -12.82 -0.81
CA VAL A 43 -3.27 -13.13 -1.61
C VAL A 43 -3.68 -13.28 -3.06
N VAL A 44 -3.03 -12.51 -3.94
CA VAL A 44 -3.17 -12.65 -5.39
C VAL A 44 -2.29 -13.79 -5.85
N CYS A 45 -2.86 -14.81 -6.45
CA CYS A 45 -2.11 -16.01 -6.87
C CYS A 45 -2.66 -16.57 -8.18
N LYS A 46 -1.87 -17.43 -8.79
CA LYS A 46 -2.21 -18.13 -10.03
C LYS A 46 -2.86 -19.47 -9.69
N GLY A 47 -4.14 -19.62 -10.02
CA GLY A 47 -4.89 -20.86 -9.93
C GLY A 47 -4.94 -21.61 -11.26
N ALA A 48 -5.76 -22.66 -11.31
CA ALA A 48 -5.93 -23.49 -12.52
C ALA A 48 -6.60 -22.73 -13.68
N ASN A 49 -7.50 -21.81 -13.38
CA ASN A 49 -8.31 -21.08 -14.38
C ASN A 49 -7.85 -19.64 -14.59
N GLY A 50 -6.72 -19.22 -14.06
CA GLY A 50 -6.20 -17.84 -14.12
C GLY A 50 -5.86 -17.29 -12.75
N ILE A 51 -5.87 -15.96 -12.62
CA ILE A 51 -5.58 -15.31 -11.34
C ILE A 51 -6.77 -15.46 -10.39
N GLU A 52 -6.45 -15.75 -9.14
CA GLU A 52 -7.38 -15.91 -8.03
C GLU A 52 -7.04 -14.98 -6.87
N LEU A 53 -8.03 -14.59 -6.10
CA LEU A 53 -7.85 -13.98 -4.78
C LEU A 53 -8.13 -15.04 -3.71
N ARG A 54 -7.15 -15.24 -2.84
CA ARG A 54 -7.24 -16.23 -1.77
C ARG A 54 -7.14 -15.58 -0.40
N LEU A 55 -8.09 -15.85 0.48
CA LEU A 55 -8.02 -15.47 1.88
C LEU A 55 -7.14 -16.49 2.63
N VAL A 56 -6.06 -16.00 3.22
CA VAL A 56 -5.11 -16.82 3.99
C VAL A 56 -5.06 -16.28 5.41
N GLU A 57 -5.24 -17.15 6.40
CA GLU A 57 -5.01 -16.84 7.81
C GLU A 57 -3.49 -16.84 8.07
N LEU A 58 -2.94 -15.76 8.65
CA LEU A 58 -1.49 -15.56 8.76
C LEU A 58 -0.85 -16.27 9.97
N ASN A 59 -1.64 -16.77 10.92
CA ASN A 59 -1.16 -17.47 12.12
C ASN A 59 -0.88 -18.97 11.91
N GLN A 60 -0.93 -19.49 10.67
CA GLN A 60 -0.57 -20.88 10.34
C GLN A 60 0.95 -21.06 10.35
N GLU A 61 1.42 -22.25 10.73
CA GLU A 61 2.84 -22.64 10.65
C GLU A 61 3.40 -22.60 9.21
N SER A 62 2.52 -22.77 8.22
CA SER A 62 2.82 -22.70 6.79
C SER A 62 2.95 -21.28 6.22
N CYS A 63 2.79 -20.26 7.04
CA CYS A 63 2.92 -18.85 6.67
C CYS A 63 3.99 -18.17 7.55
N ILE A 64 5.07 -17.71 6.94
CA ILE A 64 6.14 -16.99 7.64
C ILE A 64 6.09 -15.53 7.24
N SER A 65 5.89 -14.66 8.23
CA SER A 65 5.94 -13.21 8.07
C SER A 65 7.28 -12.67 8.55
N THR A 66 7.95 -11.91 7.69
CA THR A 66 9.25 -11.30 8.01
C THR A 66 9.17 -9.80 7.77
N ASN A 67 9.53 -8.99 8.76
CA ASN A 67 9.56 -7.54 8.64
C ASN A 67 10.59 -7.10 7.59
N GLN A 68 10.22 -6.10 6.79
CA GLN A 68 11.10 -5.46 5.81
C GLN A 68 11.39 -4.02 6.25
N GLU A 69 12.65 -3.63 6.24
CA GLU A 69 13.03 -2.24 6.46
C GLU A 69 12.53 -1.38 5.29
N ASN A 70 11.94 -0.22 5.63
CA ASN A 70 11.52 0.76 4.66
C ASN A 70 11.80 2.18 5.19
N ILE A 71 11.70 3.19 4.33
CA ILE A 71 11.97 4.60 4.67
C ILE A 71 10.82 5.19 5.51
N ASP A 72 9.58 4.74 5.27
CA ASP A 72 8.40 5.18 6.01
C ASP A 72 8.09 4.21 7.15
N GLU A 73 8.56 4.55 8.35
CA GLU A 73 8.33 3.74 9.55
C GLU A 73 6.87 3.82 10.08
N SER A 74 6.04 4.71 9.52
CA SER A 74 4.64 4.84 9.95
C SER A 74 3.77 3.65 9.55
N ARG A 75 4.20 2.89 8.52
CA ARG A 75 3.56 1.65 8.07
C ARG A 75 4.58 0.53 7.95
N GLY A 76 4.35 -0.58 8.66
CA GLY A 76 5.17 -1.78 8.55
C GLY A 76 4.99 -2.44 7.18
N HIS A 77 6.09 -2.87 6.57
CA HIS A 77 6.06 -3.70 5.37
C HIS A 77 6.69 -5.06 5.67
N PHE A 78 6.13 -6.10 5.09
CA PHE A 78 6.52 -7.48 5.38
C PHE A 78 6.67 -8.29 4.11
N SER A 79 7.53 -9.31 4.14
CA SER A 79 7.44 -10.42 3.22
C SER A 79 6.63 -11.55 3.85
N LEU A 80 5.81 -12.20 3.05
CA LEU A 80 5.03 -13.37 3.41
C LEU A 80 5.48 -14.56 2.57
N ASP A 81 6.00 -15.59 3.24
CA ASP A 81 6.38 -16.85 2.61
C ASP A 81 5.31 -17.90 2.92
N PHE A 82 4.70 -18.47 1.90
CA PHE A 82 3.65 -19.47 1.99
C PHE A 82 4.18 -20.84 1.55
N ASN A 83 4.05 -21.84 2.41
CA ASN A 83 4.39 -23.22 2.12
C ASN A 83 3.14 -24.08 2.26
N LYS A 84 2.34 -24.18 1.20
CA LYS A 84 1.04 -24.88 1.20
C LYS A 84 0.12 -24.34 2.30
N ALA A 85 0.05 -23.00 2.43
CA ALA A 85 -0.80 -22.35 3.40
C ALA A 85 -2.26 -22.54 3.00
N LYS A 86 -3.10 -23.00 3.95
CA LYS A 86 -4.53 -23.19 3.71
C LYS A 86 -5.19 -21.86 3.39
N SER A 87 -6.07 -21.88 2.43
CA SER A 87 -6.72 -20.68 1.92
C SER A 87 -8.16 -20.93 1.51
N GLN A 88 -8.91 -19.86 1.41
CA GLN A 88 -10.28 -19.87 0.89
C GLN A 88 -10.36 -18.98 -0.36
N LEU A 89 -11.00 -19.46 -1.42
CA LEU A 89 -11.25 -18.67 -2.63
C LEU A 89 -12.18 -17.50 -2.31
N ILE A 90 -11.85 -16.31 -2.81
CA ILE A 90 -12.70 -15.12 -2.79
C ILE A 90 -13.23 -14.90 -4.22
N GLY A 91 -14.55 -14.83 -4.35
CA GLY A 91 -15.18 -14.67 -5.65
C GLY A 91 -15.18 -15.96 -6.49
N GLU A 92 -14.99 -15.82 -7.79
CA GLU A 92 -14.99 -16.92 -8.75
C GLU A 92 -13.56 -17.25 -9.21
N ALA A 93 -13.27 -18.53 -9.45
CA ALA A 93 -11.98 -18.99 -9.93
C ALA A 93 -11.67 -18.40 -11.32
N GLY A 94 -10.49 -17.81 -11.46
CA GLY A 94 -10.03 -17.14 -12.68
C GLY A 94 -10.44 -15.69 -12.84
N ASN A 95 -11.33 -15.15 -12.02
CA ASN A 95 -11.77 -13.74 -12.07
C ASN A 95 -11.03 -12.81 -11.09
N GLY A 96 -9.98 -13.32 -10.47
CA GLY A 96 -9.24 -12.59 -9.42
C GLY A 96 -8.56 -11.31 -9.89
N TRP A 97 -8.10 -11.27 -11.15
CA TRP A 97 -7.44 -10.08 -11.69
C TRP A 97 -8.41 -8.90 -11.88
N GLU A 98 -9.58 -9.15 -12.46
CA GLU A 98 -10.61 -8.12 -12.62
C GLU A 98 -11.10 -7.59 -11.27
N LEU A 99 -11.32 -8.49 -10.31
CA LEU A 99 -11.71 -8.12 -8.95
C LEU A 99 -10.62 -7.27 -8.27
N LEU A 100 -9.34 -7.66 -8.40
CA LEU A 100 -8.21 -6.87 -7.89
C LEU A 100 -8.19 -5.47 -8.50
N GLN A 101 -8.32 -5.35 -9.82
CA GLN A 101 -8.33 -4.05 -10.50
C GLN A 101 -9.48 -3.16 -10.01
N SER A 102 -10.66 -3.73 -9.81
CA SER A 102 -11.80 -3.01 -9.24
C SER A 102 -11.52 -2.47 -7.84
N ILE A 103 -10.92 -3.30 -6.98
CA ILE A 103 -10.53 -2.91 -5.62
C ILE A 103 -9.47 -1.79 -5.66
N LEU A 104 -8.43 -1.94 -6.48
CA LEU A 104 -7.37 -0.95 -6.61
C LEU A 104 -7.86 0.39 -7.15
N ASN A 105 -8.79 0.38 -8.11
CA ASN A 105 -9.42 1.60 -8.62
C ASN A 105 -10.22 2.35 -7.55
N GLN A 106 -10.97 1.62 -6.71
CA GLN A 106 -11.67 2.22 -5.58
C GLN A 106 -10.69 2.75 -4.52
N ALA A 107 -9.65 1.97 -4.21
CA ALA A 107 -8.61 2.38 -3.28
C ALA A 107 -7.87 3.64 -3.75
N ALA A 108 -7.59 3.78 -5.06
CA ALA A 108 -6.93 4.95 -5.63
C ALA A 108 -7.69 6.25 -5.35
N VAL A 109 -9.03 6.22 -5.39
CA VAL A 109 -9.86 7.37 -5.02
C VAL A 109 -9.66 7.74 -3.54
N LEU A 110 -9.70 6.76 -2.64
CA LEU A 110 -9.52 6.98 -1.19
C LEU A 110 -8.11 7.50 -0.88
N PHE A 111 -7.08 6.92 -1.48
CA PHE A 111 -5.70 7.39 -1.32
C PHE A 111 -5.48 8.79 -1.88
N SER A 112 -6.20 9.18 -2.94
CA SER A 112 -6.14 10.56 -3.45
C SER A 112 -6.64 11.55 -2.40
N PHE A 113 -7.71 11.25 -1.67
CA PHE A 113 -8.18 12.09 -0.56
C PHE A 113 -7.21 12.13 0.62
N GLU A 114 -6.56 10.99 0.95
CA GLU A 114 -5.51 10.94 1.97
C GLU A 114 -4.35 11.88 1.60
N GLN A 115 -3.89 11.84 0.34
CA GLN A 115 -2.82 12.71 -0.17
C GLN A 115 -3.20 14.20 -0.10
N ILE A 116 -4.43 14.56 -0.48
CA ILE A 116 -4.93 15.93 -0.36
C ILE A 116 -4.94 16.40 1.10
N GLY A 117 -5.37 15.54 2.02
CA GLY A 117 -5.33 15.84 3.45
C GLY A 117 -3.91 16.09 3.97
N GLY A 118 -2.94 15.27 3.54
CA GLY A 118 -1.52 15.44 3.87
C GLY A 118 -0.93 16.73 3.27
N ALA A 119 -1.28 17.06 2.03
CA ALA A 119 -0.86 18.30 1.36
C ALA A 119 -1.41 19.53 2.09
N GLN A 120 -2.70 19.53 2.47
CA GLN A 120 -3.32 20.62 3.24
C GLN A 120 -2.64 20.81 4.60
N ALA A 121 -2.40 19.73 5.34
CA ALA A 121 -1.72 19.80 6.63
C ALA A 121 -0.30 20.37 6.50
N SER A 122 0.43 20.00 5.44
CA SER A 122 1.77 20.52 5.14
C SER A 122 1.75 22.02 4.82
N LEU A 123 0.75 22.47 4.04
CA LEU A 123 0.54 23.88 3.71
C LEU A 123 0.22 24.69 4.97
N ASP A 124 -0.69 24.21 5.81
CA ASP A 124 -1.07 24.88 7.07
C ASP A 124 0.14 25.00 8.01
N MET A 125 0.94 23.95 8.14
CA MET A 125 2.17 23.96 8.93
C MET A 125 3.17 24.98 8.38
N ALA A 126 3.43 25.00 7.10
CA ALA A 126 4.32 25.95 6.44
C ALA A 126 3.84 27.40 6.60
N ASN A 127 2.53 27.64 6.46
CA ASN A 127 1.93 28.97 6.63
C ASN A 127 2.03 29.46 8.06
N ASN A 128 1.76 28.62 9.05
CA ASN A 128 1.89 28.97 10.47
C ASN A 128 3.35 29.25 10.82
N TYR A 129 4.28 28.41 10.41
CA TYR A 129 5.70 28.65 10.61
C TYR A 129 6.18 29.96 9.97
N ALA A 130 5.70 30.29 8.76
CA ALA A 130 6.03 31.54 8.07
C ALA A 130 5.54 32.79 8.81
N LYS A 131 4.46 32.70 9.59
CA LYS A 131 3.94 33.79 10.43
C LYS A 131 4.74 33.97 11.72
N GLU A 132 5.26 32.89 12.29
CA GLU A 132 5.91 32.86 13.60
C GLU A 132 7.44 33.02 13.51
N ARG A 133 8.07 32.51 12.45
CA ARG A 133 9.53 32.57 12.28
C ARG A 133 9.96 33.97 11.84
N PHE A 134 10.83 34.60 12.62
CA PHE A 134 11.47 35.88 12.28
C PHE A 134 12.86 35.66 11.67
N ALA A 135 13.15 36.41 10.62
CA ALA A 135 14.48 36.58 10.03
C ALA A 135 14.62 37.99 9.46
N PHE A 136 15.79 38.62 9.63
CA PHE A 136 16.06 40.00 9.21
C PHE A 136 15.04 41.02 9.77
N GLY A 137 14.65 40.85 11.02
CA GLY A 137 13.80 41.79 11.77
C GLY A 137 12.29 41.71 11.51
N ARG A 138 11.81 40.73 10.74
CA ARG A 138 10.38 40.52 10.47
C ARG A 138 10.02 39.06 10.23
N ALA A 139 8.73 38.72 10.33
CA ALA A 139 8.25 37.39 10.02
C ALA A 139 8.59 37.00 8.57
N ILE A 140 9.07 35.73 8.36
CA ILE A 140 9.49 35.29 7.01
C ILE A 140 8.35 35.29 6.01
N GLY A 141 7.10 35.08 6.43
CA GLY A 141 5.90 35.19 5.62
C GLY A 141 5.61 36.62 5.10
N SER A 142 6.32 37.64 5.58
CA SER A 142 6.21 39.01 5.06
C SER A 142 7.00 39.22 3.76
N TYR A 143 7.94 38.32 3.43
CA TYR A 143 8.72 38.39 2.18
C TYR A 143 7.91 37.84 1.00
N GLN A 144 7.94 38.58 -0.13
CA GLN A 144 7.18 38.20 -1.35
C GLN A 144 7.51 36.80 -1.84
N ALA A 145 8.77 36.42 -1.81
CA ALA A 145 9.23 35.08 -2.26
C ALA A 145 8.54 33.94 -1.46
N ILE A 146 8.31 34.15 -0.18
CA ILE A 146 7.59 33.16 0.67
C ILE A 146 6.09 33.23 0.42
N LYS A 147 5.51 34.44 0.34
CA LYS A 147 4.07 34.63 0.03
C LYS A 147 3.67 33.98 -1.29
N HIS A 148 4.49 34.17 -2.34
CA HIS A 148 4.17 33.59 -3.65
C HIS A 148 4.22 32.07 -3.61
N LYS A 149 5.23 31.46 -2.96
CA LYS A 149 5.31 30.01 -2.81
C LYS A 149 4.09 29.44 -2.06
N LEU A 150 3.67 30.07 -0.97
CA LEU A 150 2.49 29.63 -0.22
C LEU A 150 1.20 29.78 -1.03
N ALA A 151 1.08 30.88 -1.81
CA ALA A 151 -0.05 31.06 -2.71
C ALA A 151 -0.07 30.01 -3.82
N ASP A 152 1.06 29.71 -4.46
CA ASP A 152 1.16 28.69 -5.50
C ASP A 152 0.77 27.31 -4.98
N MET A 153 1.21 26.95 -3.75
CA MET A 153 0.84 25.68 -3.10
C MET A 153 -0.66 25.56 -2.79
N THR A 154 -1.39 26.67 -2.73
CA THR A 154 -2.84 26.67 -2.46
C THR A 154 -3.65 26.32 -3.72
N TYR A 155 -3.09 26.50 -4.91
CA TYR A 155 -3.76 26.27 -6.20
C TYR A 155 -3.38 24.95 -6.86
N GLN A 156 -2.43 24.21 -6.35
CA GLN A 156 -2.02 22.87 -6.81
C GLN A 156 -2.78 21.77 -6.11
#